data_51f07031bf5d8ede091c44cea82554fa
#
_entry.id   51f07031bf5d8ede091c44cea82554fa
#
_cell.length_a   1.000
_cell.length_b   1.000
_cell.length_c   1.000
_cell.angle_alpha   90.00
_cell.angle_beta   90.00
_cell.angle_gamma   90.00
#
_symmetry.space_group_name_H-M   'P 1'
#
loop_
_entity.id
_entity.type
_entity.pdbx_description
1 polymer ?
#
loop_
_entity_poly.entity_id
_entity_poly.type
_entity_poly.pdbx_seq_one_letter_code
_entity_poly.pdbx_strand_id
1 'polypeptide(L)'
;MKVTKEDIYRLNDNINELKSSIDIEKLKIEIEELKLHANAASSNQQFEDAGKLYQQVKEKETLYNKIKTLISGINDIIEVLPDESMHDIIDVSYAELYNTLQDVKQSIRFTDEADGMDCILKITAGAGGTEAQDWASMVLRMYIMYCQANNYKVEVIYSDTGGITGIKTATIRVENTATATNAYGHLKSETGIHRLVRVSPYNAQGKRMTSFASVFVTPLIDDSIHVEIDESKLSWDYFRSSGAGGQNINKVETGVRARYMYTDPDTGETEEILVENTEDRKQGQNKDNARRILESILYNKALEKKREKQRKIEDSKKKIEWGSQIRSYVLDDSRVKDHRTGIVSNNPTEVLNGKLDKFIDAYKM
;
A
#
# COMPACT_ATOMS: atom_id res chain seq x y z
N MET A 1 -22.72 16.16 -30.02
CA MET A 1 -22.56 15.81 -28.62
C MET A 1 -22.50 14.30 -28.50
N LYS A 2 -21.37 13.75 -28.03
CA LYS A 2 -21.19 12.31 -27.78
C LYS A 2 -21.61 11.97 -26.34
N VAL A 3 -21.44 12.95 -25.43
CA VAL A 3 -21.83 12.87 -24.03
C VAL A 3 -23.30 13.25 -23.90
N THR A 4 -24.09 12.44 -23.19
CA THR A 4 -25.52 12.73 -22.98
C THR A 4 -25.72 13.72 -21.82
N LYS A 5 -26.85 14.40 -21.78
CA LYS A 5 -27.24 15.24 -20.62
C LYS A 5 -27.25 14.42 -19.32
N GLU A 6 -27.68 13.18 -19.40
CA GLU A 6 -27.73 12.24 -18.26
C GLU A 6 -26.32 11.92 -17.72
N ASP A 7 -25.31 11.79 -18.61
CA ASP A 7 -23.93 11.60 -18.20
C ASP A 7 -23.39 12.83 -17.44
N ILE A 8 -23.72 14.04 -17.90
CA ILE A 8 -23.32 15.28 -17.23
C ILE A 8 -23.93 15.40 -15.84
N TYR A 9 -25.23 15.12 -15.71
CA TYR A 9 -25.89 15.15 -14.40
C TYR A 9 -25.33 14.07 -13.46
N ARG A 10 -25.03 12.87 -13.97
CA ARG A 10 -24.37 11.82 -13.20
C ARG A 10 -22.96 12.23 -12.73
N LEU A 11 -22.20 12.93 -13.58
CA LEU A 11 -20.92 13.49 -13.21
C LEU A 11 -21.06 14.54 -12.11
N ASN A 12 -22.04 15.42 -12.23
CA ASN A 12 -22.37 16.43 -11.21
C ASN A 12 -22.73 15.78 -9.86
N ASP A 13 -23.56 14.74 -9.85
CA ASP A 13 -23.92 14.00 -8.64
C ASP A 13 -22.69 13.37 -7.98
N ASN A 14 -21.80 12.77 -8.76
CA ASN A 14 -20.54 12.22 -8.26
C ASN A 14 -19.61 13.28 -7.66
N ILE A 15 -19.53 14.48 -8.25
CA ILE A 15 -18.74 15.61 -7.74
C ILE A 15 -19.37 16.15 -6.44
N ASN A 16 -20.70 16.23 -6.36
CA ASN A 16 -21.40 16.64 -5.16
C ASN A 16 -21.25 15.62 -4.01
N GLU A 17 -21.27 14.33 -4.32
CA GLU A 17 -20.97 13.27 -3.35
C GLU A 17 -19.53 13.40 -2.83
N LEU A 18 -18.56 13.64 -3.71
CA LEU A 18 -17.16 13.89 -3.34
C LEU A 18 -17.06 15.13 -2.43
N LYS A 19 -17.71 16.23 -2.80
CA LYS A 19 -17.73 17.48 -2.01
C LYS A 19 -18.33 17.28 -0.62
N SER A 20 -19.35 16.44 -0.48
CA SER A 20 -19.97 16.13 0.81
C SER A 20 -19.11 15.22 1.68
N SER A 21 -18.23 14.41 1.07
CA SER A 21 -17.31 13.50 1.77
C SER A 21 -16.01 14.17 2.24
N ILE A 22 -15.67 15.34 1.67
CA ILE A 22 -14.42 16.07 1.98
C ILE A 22 -14.81 17.45 2.55
N ASP A 23 -14.31 17.74 3.72
CA ASP A 23 -14.38 19.08 4.28
C ASP A 23 -13.30 19.98 3.65
N ILE A 24 -13.71 20.70 2.57
CA ILE A 24 -12.80 21.55 1.79
C ILE A 24 -12.23 22.69 2.64
N GLU A 25 -13.02 23.24 3.57
CA GLU A 25 -12.56 24.31 4.46
C GLU A 25 -11.51 23.77 5.45
N LYS A 26 -11.76 22.59 5.99
CA LYS A 26 -10.78 21.91 6.86
C LYS A 26 -9.48 21.62 6.10
N LEU A 27 -9.56 21.12 4.87
CA LEU A 27 -8.38 20.87 4.03
C LEU A 27 -7.57 22.15 3.80
N LYS A 28 -8.25 23.28 3.60
CA LYS A 28 -7.59 24.59 3.44
C LYS A 28 -6.87 25.03 4.74
N ILE A 29 -7.51 24.84 5.88
CA ILE A 29 -6.90 25.14 7.19
C ILE A 29 -5.65 24.27 7.42
N GLU A 30 -5.74 22.97 7.15
CA GLU A 30 -4.60 22.05 7.25
C GLU A 30 -3.42 22.44 6.36
N ILE A 31 -3.70 22.94 5.14
CA ILE A 31 -2.64 23.45 4.23
C ILE A 31 -1.94 24.67 4.85
N GLU A 32 -2.69 25.61 5.42
CA GLU A 32 -2.12 26.81 6.03
C GLU A 32 -1.29 26.46 7.29
N GLU A 33 -1.77 25.53 8.13
CA GLU A 33 -1.04 25.04 9.29
C GLU A 33 0.27 24.34 8.87
N LEU A 34 0.22 23.45 7.88
CA LEU A 34 1.42 22.79 7.35
C LEU A 34 2.44 23.78 6.78
N LYS A 35 2.00 24.85 6.09
CA LYS A 35 2.87 25.92 5.62
C LYS A 35 3.56 26.64 6.77
N LEU A 36 2.83 26.96 7.84
CA LEU A 36 3.40 27.57 9.03
C LEU A 36 4.47 26.67 9.67
N HIS A 37 4.18 25.39 9.80
CA HIS A 37 5.13 24.41 10.35
C HIS A 37 6.37 24.25 9.43
N ALA A 38 6.21 24.18 8.12
CA ALA A 38 7.29 24.07 7.16
C ALA A 38 8.21 25.32 7.20
N ASN A 39 7.62 26.52 7.28
CA ASN A 39 8.36 27.77 7.42
C ASN A 39 9.12 27.84 8.76
N ALA A 40 8.51 27.40 9.85
CA ALA A 40 9.16 27.36 11.17
C ALA A 40 10.34 26.36 11.18
N ALA A 41 10.18 25.15 10.62
CA ALA A 41 11.24 24.16 10.47
C ALA A 41 12.41 24.69 9.61
N SER A 42 12.09 25.36 8.52
CA SER A 42 13.10 26.00 7.64
C SER A 42 13.88 27.11 8.39
N SER A 43 13.19 27.93 9.20
CA SER A 43 13.80 28.98 10.01
C SER A 43 14.70 28.44 11.12
N ASN A 44 14.40 27.25 11.62
CA ASN A 44 15.18 26.55 12.63
C ASN A 44 16.31 25.69 12.04
N GLN A 45 16.62 25.84 10.74
CA GLN A 45 17.64 25.07 10.02
C GLN A 45 17.41 23.55 9.97
N GLN A 46 16.17 23.09 10.17
CA GLN A 46 15.74 21.69 10.05
C GLN A 46 15.32 21.43 8.59
N PHE A 47 16.29 21.48 7.67
CA PHE A 47 16.00 21.47 6.22
C PHE A 47 15.36 20.18 5.71
N GLU A 48 15.68 19.03 6.30
CA GLU A 48 15.11 17.74 5.92
C GLU A 48 13.62 17.66 6.32
N ASP A 49 13.29 18.06 7.53
CA ASP A 49 11.90 18.09 8.02
C ASP A 49 11.07 19.14 7.26
N ALA A 50 11.68 20.31 6.98
CA ALA A 50 11.07 21.33 6.15
C ALA A 50 10.76 20.80 4.74
N GLY A 51 11.69 20.05 4.13
CA GLY A 51 11.50 19.43 2.82
C GLY A 51 10.30 18.48 2.77
N LYS A 52 10.16 17.59 3.77
CA LYS A 52 9.03 16.67 3.91
C LYS A 52 7.70 17.42 4.09
N LEU A 53 7.69 18.46 4.92
CA LEU A 53 6.50 19.29 5.14
C LEU A 53 6.09 20.05 3.88
N TYR A 54 7.04 20.64 3.13
CA TYR A 54 6.73 21.29 1.85
C TYR A 54 6.19 20.30 0.80
N GLN A 55 6.67 19.06 0.78
CA GLN A 55 6.11 18.03 -0.09
C GLN A 55 4.66 17.74 0.27
N GLN A 56 4.34 17.57 1.56
CA GLN A 56 2.96 17.38 2.03
C GLN A 56 2.05 18.57 1.68
N VAL A 57 2.55 19.80 1.84
CA VAL A 57 1.84 21.02 1.42
C VAL A 57 1.50 20.95 -0.06
N LYS A 58 2.49 20.64 -0.91
CA LYS A 58 2.31 20.56 -2.36
C LYS A 58 1.28 19.49 -2.77
N GLU A 59 1.30 18.34 -2.12
CA GLU A 59 0.34 17.25 -2.37
C GLU A 59 -1.09 17.68 -2.00
N LYS A 60 -1.28 18.26 -0.82
CA LYS A 60 -2.59 18.77 -0.36
C LYS A 60 -3.09 19.96 -1.21
N GLU A 61 -2.21 20.88 -1.61
CA GLU A 61 -2.56 21.96 -2.52
C GLU A 61 -2.99 21.46 -3.90
N THR A 62 -2.29 20.45 -4.42
CA THR A 62 -2.65 19.83 -5.69
C THR A 62 -4.04 19.20 -5.61
N LEU A 63 -4.33 18.48 -4.51
CA LEU A 63 -5.64 17.91 -4.26
C LEU A 63 -6.74 18.99 -4.15
N TYR A 64 -6.50 20.03 -3.35
CA TYR A 64 -7.42 21.15 -3.18
C TYR A 64 -7.74 21.84 -4.52
N ASN A 65 -6.72 22.11 -5.33
CA ASN A 65 -6.87 22.75 -6.63
C ASN A 65 -7.65 21.85 -7.61
N LYS A 66 -7.38 20.54 -7.66
CA LYS A 66 -8.15 19.59 -8.47
C LYS A 66 -9.62 19.59 -8.09
N ILE A 67 -9.95 19.56 -6.78
CA ILE A 67 -11.33 19.58 -6.29
C ILE A 67 -12.01 20.90 -6.69
N LYS A 68 -11.32 22.02 -6.54
CA LYS A 68 -11.84 23.33 -6.94
C LYS A 68 -12.12 23.39 -8.44
N THR A 69 -11.22 22.87 -9.27
CA THR A 69 -11.39 22.77 -10.73
C THR A 69 -12.59 21.89 -11.09
N LEU A 70 -12.80 20.77 -10.40
CA LEU A 70 -13.97 19.92 -10.61
C LEU A 70 -15.28 20.66 -10.34
N ILE A 71 -15.35 21.40 -9.22
CA ILE A 71 -16.57 22.13 -8.83
C ILE A 71 -16.85 23.29 -9.79
N SER A 72 -15.83 24.07 -10.18
CA SER A 72 -16.04 25.16 -11.16
C SER A 72 -16.38 24.61 -12.53
N GLY A 73 -15.61 23.66 -13.04
CA GLY A 73 -15.79 23.14 -14.39
C GLY A 73 -17.13 22.44 -14.64
N ILE A 74 -17.68 21.73 -13.64
CA ILE A 74 -19.01 21.13 -13.80
C ILE A 74 -20.11 22.20 -13.84
N ASN A 75 -19.98 23.30 -13.07
CA ASN A 75 -20.90 24.41 -13.11
C ASN A 75 -20.83 25.12 -14.49
N ASP A 76 -19.62 25.33 -15.02
CA ASP A 76 -19.41 25.92 -16.34
C ASP A 76 -20.06 25.07 -17.44
N ILE A 77 -19.94 23.73 -17.39
CA ILE A 77 -20.58 22.81 -18.33
C ILE A 77 -22.11 22.92 -18.23
N ILE A 78 -22.68 22.97 -17.01
CA ILE A 78 -24.14 23.05 -16.81
C ILE A 78 -24.69 24.38 -17.32
N GLU A 79 -23.95 25.48 -17.15
CA GLU A 79 -24.34 26.80 -17.62
C GLU A 79 -24.43 26.88 -19.15
N VAL A 80 -23.47 26.29 -19.86
CA VAL A 80 -23.39 26.30 -21.33
C VAL A 80 -24.19 25.16 -21.99
N LEU A 81 -24.71 24.21 -21.21
CA LEU A 81 -25.44 23.03 -21.72
C LEU A 81 -26.63 23.33 -22.63
N PRO A 82 -27.40 24.46 -22.49
CA PRO A 82 -28.47 24.83 -23.38
C PRO A 82 -27.99 25.26 -24.78
N ASP A 83 -26.73 25.68 -24.93
CA ASP A 83 -26.18 26.19 -26.19
C ASP A 83 -25.63 25.03 -27.06
N GLU A 84 -26.33 24.77 -28.18
CA GLU A 84 -25.95 23.70 -29.12
C GLU A 84 -24.57 23.95 -29.78
N SER A 85 -24.14 25.21 -29.89
CA SER A 85 -22.82 25.53 -30.49
C SER A 85 -21.66 25.12 -29.62
N MET A 86 -21.89 24.88 -28.33
CA MET A 86 -20.86 24.49 -27.35
C MET A 86 -20.70 22.97 -27.16
N HIS A 87 -21.45 22.14 -27.89
CA HIS A 87 -21.46 20.69 -27.68
C HIS A 87 -20.09 20.02 -27.81
N ASP A 88 -19.23 20.45 -28.76
CA ASP A 88 -17.90 19.87 -28.95
C ASP A 88 -16.96 20.24 -27.77
N ILE A 89 -17.10 21.47 -27.24
CA ILE A 89 -16.34 21.93 -26.07
C ILE A 89 -16.79 21.16 -24.83
N ILE A 90 -18.09 20.95 -24.67
CA ILE A 90 -18.66 20.16 -23.57
C ILE A 90 -18.11 18.74 -23.59
N ASP A 91 -18.02 18.08 -24.75
CA ASP A 91 -17.49 16.71 -24.85
C ASP A 91 -16.03 16.62 -24.37
N VAL A 92 -15.20 17.61 -24.69
CA VAL A 92 -13.80 17.67 -24.25
C VAL A 92 -13.71 17.96 -22.75
N SER A 93 -14.38 19.00 -22.27
CA SER A 93 -14.39 19.40 -20.86
C SER A 93 -14.93 18.29 -19.95
N TYR A 94 -15.97 17.58 -20.40
CA TYR A 94 -16.49 16.41 -19.68
C TYR A 94 -15.42 15.32 -19.50
N ALA A 95 -14.69 14.98 -20.57
CA ALA A 95 -13.66 13.97 -20.50
C ALA A 95 -12.53 14.36 -19.53
N GLU A 96 -12.12 15.63 -19.55
CA GLU A 96 -11.11 16.16 -18.63
C GLU A 96 -11.58 16.13 -17.17
N LEU A 97 -12.81 16.59 -16.91
CA LEU A 97 -13.38 16.56 -15.57
C LEU A 97 -13.59 15.13 -15.06
N TYR A 98 -14.04 14.22 -15.94
CA TYR A 98 -14.20 12.83 -15.58
C TYR A 98 -12.86 12.20 -15.15
N ASN A 99 -11.79 12.41 -15.93
CA ASN A 99 -10.46 11.92 -15.60
C ASN A 99 -9.94 12.55 -14.29
N THR A 100 -10.10 13.87 -14.13
CA THR A 100 -9.71 14.57 -12.90
C THR A 100 -10.47 14.05 -11.68
N LEU A 101 -11.76 13.73 -11.84
CA LEU A 101 -12.56 13.13 -10.76
C LEU A 101 -12.04 11.74 -10.38
N GLN A 102 -11.65 10.90 -11.35
CA GLN A 102 -11.04 9.60 -11.05
C GLN A 102 -9.70 9.76 -10.30
N ASP A 103 -8.85 10.67 -10.75
CA ASP A 103 -7.58 10.97 -10.07
C ASP A 103 -7.78 11.43 -8.63
N VAL A 104 -8.75 12.33 -8.38
CA VAL A 104 -9.06 12.83 -7.04
C VAL A 104 -9.61 11.70 -6.17
N LYS A 105 -10.53 10.87 -6.70
CA LYS A 105 -11.04 9.71 -5.98
C LYS A 105 -9.93 8.75 -5.58
N GLN A 106 -8.95 8.51 -6.45
CA GLN A 106 -7.78 7.68 -6.15
C GLN A 106 -6.89 8.32 -5.08
N SER A 107 -6.58 9.62 -5.20
CA SER A 107 -5.73 10.34 -4.23
C SER A 107 -6.29 10.35 -2.82
N ILE A 108 -7.62 10.38 -2.67
CA ILE A 108 -8.30 10.35 -1.37
C ILE A 108 -8.35 8.93 -0.80
N ARG A 109 -8.43 7.94 -1.67
CA ARG A 109 -8.55 6.53 -1.28
C ARG A 109 -7.24 5.95 -0.79
N PHE A 110 -6.11 6.39 -1.36
CA PHE A 110 -4.79 5.85 -1.10
C PHE A 110 -3.96 6.87 -0.32
N THR A 111 -4.13 6.88 1.00
CA THR A 111 -3.46 7.83 1.91
C THR A 111 -2.27 7.21 2.62
N ASP A 112 -2.20 5.89 2.71
CA ASP A 112 -1.08 5.18 3.32
C ASP A 112 0.08 5.03 2.32
N GLU A 113 1.32 5.24 2.80
CA GLU A 113 2.54 5.02 2.01
C GLU A 113 2.57 3.61 1.40
N ALA A 114 2.06 2.62 2.14
CA ALA A 114 1.97 1.25 1.66
C ALA A 114 1.01 1.07 0.47
N ASP A 115 0.01 1.95 0.29
CA ASP A 115 -0.98 1.82 -0.78
C ASP A 115 -0.35 1.88 -2.16
N GLY A 116 0.73 2.65 -2.32
CA GLY A 116 1.50 2.76 -3.56
C GLY A 116 2.39 1.55 -3.87
N MET A 117 2.53 0.60 -2.95
CA MET A 117 3.43 -0.54 -3.11
C MET A 117 2.84 -1.64 -3.99
N ASP A 118 3.73 -2.49 -4.49
CA ASP A 118 3.37 -3.81 -5.00
C ASP A 118 2.78 -4.67 -3.88
N CYS A 119 2.10 -5.76 -4.24
CA CYS A 119 1.56 -6.64 -3.21
C CYS A 119 1.75 -8.13 -3.48
N ILE A 120 1.68 -8.89 -2.41
CA ILE A 120 1.60 -10.35 -2.42
C ILE A 120 0.20 -10.74 -1.98
N LEU A 121 -0.45 -11.57 -2.78
CA LEU A 121 -1.78 -12.08 -2.53
C LEU A 121 -1.70 -13.60 -2.31
N LYS A 122 -2.02 -14.03 -1.09
CA LYS A 122 -2.04 -15.44 -0.70
C LYS A 122 -3.47 -15.93 -0.61
N ILE A 123 -3.76 -17.02 -1.31
CA ILE A 123 -5.06 -17.68 -1.32
C ILE A 123 -4.90 -19.06 -0.69
N THR A 124 -5.78 -19.41 0.25
CA THR A 124 -5.74 -20.70 0.92
C THR A 124 -7.14 -21.31 0.96
N ALA A 125 -7.27 -22.57 0.56
CA ALA A 125 -8.51 -23.30 0.66
C ALA A 125 -8.95 -23.45 2.13
N GLY A 126 -10.23 -23.28 2.40
CA GLY A 126 -10.79 -23.51 3.73
C GLY A 126 -10.82 -24.98 4.12
N ALA A 127 -11.29 -25.26 5.33
CA ALA A 127 -11.48 -26.62 5.80
C ALA A 127 -12.51 -27.35 4.91
N GLY A 128 -12.04 -28.23 4.05
CA GLY A 128 -12.81 -28.97 3.08
C GLY A 128 -11.92 -29.72 2.10
N GLY A 129 -12.46 -30.73 1.45
CA GLY A 129 -11.71 -31.51 0.47
C GLY A 129 -11.62 -30.83 -0.90
N THR A 130 -11.84 -31.63 -1.94
CA THR A 130 -11.72 -31.21 -3.36
C THR A 130 -12.55 -29.97 -3.70
N GLU A 131 -13.74 -29.81 -3.14
CA GLU A 131 -14.63 -28.65 -3.38
C GLU A 131 -14.00 -27.32 -2.92
N ALA A 132 -13.36 -27.29 -1.72
CA ALA A 132 -12.70 -26.09 -1.22
C ALA A 132 -11.43 -25.76 -2.01
N GLN A 133 -10.72 -26.79 -2.47
CA GLN A 133 -9.52 -26.62 -3.31
C GLN A 133 -9.86 -26.09 -4.70
N ASP A 134 -10.96 -26.59 -5.30
CA ASP A 134 -11.48 -26.06 -6.55
C ASP A 134 -11.93 -24.60 -6.41
N TRP A 135 -12.64 -24.29 -5.32
CA TRP A 135 -13.01 -22.91 -5.02
C TRP A 135 -11.80 -21.98 -4.91
N ALA A 136 -10.76 -22.38 -4.18
CA ALA A 136 -9.53 -21.61 -4.09
C ALA A 136 -8.87 -21.38 -5.46
N SER A 137 -8.92 -22.38 -6.35
CA SER A 137 -8.44 -22.24 -7.74
C SER A 137 -9.28 -21.24 -8.55
N MET A 138 -10.60 -21.23 -8.37
CA MET A 138 -11.49 -20.26 -9.02
C MET A 138 -11.20 -18.83 -8.53
N VAL A 139 -10.97 -18.65 -7.23
CA VAL A 139 -10.61 -17.37 -6.62
C VAL A 139 -9.24 -16.89 -7.14
N LEU A 140 -8.26 -17.78 -7.24
CA LEU A 140 -6.96 -17.46 -7.84
C LEU A 140 -7.11 -16.95 -9.27
N ARG A 141 -7.84 -17.67 -10.09
CA ARG A 141 -8.12 -17.28 -11.48
C ARG A 141 -8.81 -15.90 -11.54
N MET A 142 -9.79 -15.67 -10.70
CA MET A 142 -10.52 -14.40 -10.62
C MET A 142 -9.59 -13.21 -10.39
N TYR A 143 -8.65 -13.32 -9.44
CA TYR A 143 -7.70 -12.25 -9.18
C TYR A 143 -6.65 -12.09 -10.29
N ILE A 144 -6.17 -13.17 -10.88
CA ILE A 144 -5.27 -13.08 -12.04
C ILE A 144 -5.96 -12.33 -13.19
N MET A 145 -7.22 -12.65 -13.49
CA MET A 145 -7.97 -11.97 -14.55
C MET A 145 -8.25 -10.50 -14.21
N TYR A 146 -8.58 -10.18 -12.95
CA TYR A 146 -8.73 -8.80 -12.48
C TYR A 146 -7.44 -8.00 -12.70
N CYS A 147 -6.32 -8.52 -12.24
CA CYS A 147 -5.03 -7.83 -12.34
C CYS A 147 -4.63 -7.62 -13.80
N GLN A 148 -4.82 -8.63 -14.67
CA GLN A 148 -4.54 -8.51 -16.09
C GLN A 148 -5.43 -7.47 -16.79
N ALA A 149 -6.72 -7.46 -16.46
CA ALA A 149 -7.68 -6.49 -17.01
C ALA A 149 -7.35 -5.04 -16.60
N ASN A 150 -6.77 -4.87 -15.42
CA ASN A 150 -6.33 -3.57 -14.88
C ASN A 150 -4.85 -3.25 -15.18
N ASN A 151 -4.20 -3.98 -16.11
CA ASN A 151 -2.81 -3.79 -16.52
C ASN A 151 -1.75 -3.96 -15.43
N TYR A 152 -2.04 -4.64 -14.34
CA TYR A 152 -1.02 -5.06 -13.37
C TYR A 152 -0.21 -6.23 -13.91
N LYS A 153 1.08 -6.27 -13.57
CA LYS A 153 1.91 -7.45 -13.83
C LYS A 153 1.68 -8.47 -12.74
N VAL A 154 1.36 -9.72 -13.12
CA VAL A 154 1.05 -10.81 -12.19
C VAL A 154 1.97 -11.98 -12.41
N GLU A 155 2.55 -12.50 -11.34
CA GLU A 155 3.39 -13.68 -11.32
C GLU A 155 2.93 -14.65 -10.24
N VAL A 156 2.79 -15.93 -10.57
CA VAL A 156 2.52 -16.98 -9.57
C VAL A 156 3.84 -17.42 -8.96
N ILE A 157 4.08 -17.02 -7.70
CA ILE A 157 5.32 -17.35 -6.98
C ILE A 157 5.28 -18.78 -6.44
N TYR A 158 4.12 -19.19 -5.96
CA TYR A 158 3.95 -20.49 -5.32
C TYR A 158 2.54 -21.03 -5.56
N SER A 159 2.43 -22.33 -5.83
CA SER A 159 1.15 -23.03 -5.93
C SER A 159 1.31 -24.47 -5.43
N ASP A 160 0.57 -24.81 -4.38
CA ASP A 160 0.43 -26.19 -3.88
C ASP A 160 -0.87 -26.80 -4.42
N THR A 161 -0.72 -27.76 -5.33
CA THR A 161 -1.83 -28.49 -5.89
C THR A 161 -2.25 -29.59 -4.91
N GLY A 162 -3.44 -29.45 -4.33
CA GLY A 162 -3.92 -30.28 -3.23
C GLY A 162 -4.28 -31.72 -3.53
N GLY A 163 -3.99 -32.25 -4.72
CA GLY A 163 -4.34 -33.62 -5.10
C GLY A 163 -4.88 -33.71 -6.52
N ILE A 164 -6.09 -34.26 -6.71
CA ILE A 164 -6.65 -34.53 -8.05
C ILE A 164 -7.07 -33.23 -8.76
N THR A 165 -7.58 -32.22 -8.04
CA THR A 165 -8.04 -30.95 -8.60
C THR A 165 -7.89 -29.81 -7.61
N GLY A 166 -7.75 -28.58 -8.14
CA GLY A 166 -7.70 -27.36 -7.32
C GLY A 166 -6.35 -27.10 -6.66
N ILE A 167 -6.33 -26.16 -5.75
CA ILE A 167 -5.14 -25.73 -5.00
C ILE A 167 -5.43 -25.71 -3.49
N LYS A 168 -4.46 -26.12 -2.67
CA LYS A 168 -4.49 -25.90 -1.22
C LYS A 168 -4.11 -24.47 -0.88
N THR A 169 -3.02 -24.00 -1.47
CA THR A 169 -2.51 -22.66 -1.28
C THR A 169 -1.85 -22.19 -2.56
N ALA A 170 -2.07 -20.92 -2.92
CA ALA A 170 -1.31 -20.24 -3.95
C ALA A 170 -0.90 -18.85 -3.47
N THR A 171 0.23 -18.39 -3.98
CA THR A 171 0.75 -17.04 -3.74
C THR A 171 1.08 -16.40 -5.07
N ILE A 172 0.49 -15.23 -5.33
CA ILE A 172 0.80 -14.41 -6.50
C ILE A 172 1.45 -13.11 -6.05
N ARG A 173 2.38 -12.61 -6.87
CA ARG A 173 2.91 -11.27 -6.80
C ARG A 173 2.16 -10.41 -7.80
N VAL A 174 1.75 -9.23 -7.37
CA VAL A 174 1.12 -8.23 -8.21
C VAL A 174 1.98 -6.98 -8.17
N GLU A 175 2.55 -6.64 -9.32
CA GLU A 175 3.46 -5.50 -9.47
C GLU A 175 2.75 -4.36 -10.20
N ASN A 176 3.05 -3.14 -9.76
CA ASN A 176 2.67 -1.92 -10.44
C ASN A 176 3.30 -1.85 -11.84
N THR A 177 2.66 -1.13 -12.72
CA THR A 177 3.17 -0.85 -14.07
C THR A 177 3.12 0.66 -14.34
N ALA A 178 3.63 1.09 -15.49
CA ALA A 178 3.54 2.50 -15.87
C ALA A 178 2.09 3.01 -16.02
N THR A 179 1.14 2.09 -16.27
CA THR A 179 -0.29 2.40 -16.48
C THR A 179 -1.20 1.98 -15.34
N ALA A 180 -0.70 1.19 -14.37
CA ALA A 180 -1.46 0.70 -13.24
C ALA A 180 -0.62 0.84 -11.95
N THR A 181 -1.04 1.70 -11.07
CA THR A 181 -0.38 1.99 -9.79
C THR A 181 -1.26 1.58 -8.62
N ASN A 182 -0.71 1.61 -7.40
CA ASN A 182 -1.43 1.33 -6.15
C ASN A 182 -2.00 -0.10 -6.07
N ALA A 183 -1.22 -1.11 -6.48
CA ALA A 183 -1.65 -2.51 -6.46
C ALA A 183 -2.11 -2.96 -5.06
N TYR A 184 -1.32 -2.64 -4.01
CA TYR A 184 -1.71 -2.94 -2.64
C TYR A 184 -2.96 -2.16 -2.22
N GLY A 185 -3.02 -0.87 -2.48
CA GLY A 185 -4.15 -0.01 -2.13
C GLY A 185 -5.49 -0.51 -2.71
N HIS A 186 -5.49 -0.98 -3.96
CA HIS A 186 -6.67 -1.57 -4.59
C HIS A 186 -7.05 -2.93 -3.99
N LEU A 187 -6.06 -3.79 -3.76
CA LEU A 187 -6.31 -5.18 -3.38
C LEU A 187 -6.41 -5.43 -1.87
N LYS A 188 -5.91 -4.52 -1.01
CA LYS A 188 -5.95 -4.69 0.45
C LYS A 188 -7.36 -4.94 0.99
N SER A 189 -8.38 -4.34 0.35
CA SER A 189 -9.78 -4.53 0.67
C SER A 189 -10.30 -5.96 0.43
N GLU A 190 -9.60 -6.76 -0.37
CA GLU A 190 -9.98 -8.13 -0.70
C GLU A 190 -9.51 -9.16 0.35
N THR A 191 -8.82 -8.70 1.39
CA THR A 191 -8.40 -9.55 2.51
C THR A 191 -9.61 -10.01 3.30
N GLY A 192 -9.81 -11.35 3.39
CA GLY A 192 -10.90 -11.97 4.15
C GLY A 192 -11.33 -13.32 3.60
N ILE A 193 -12.50 -13.75 4.04
CA ILE A 193 -13.07 -15.06 3.67
C ILE A 193 -14.09 -14.91 2.53
N HIS A 194 -13.86 -15.66 1.46
CA HIS A 194 -14.75 -15.77 0.31
C HIS A 194 -15.55 -17.07 0.39
N ARG A 195 -16.87 -16.97 0.44
CA ARG A 195 -17.79 -18.12 0.55
C ARG A 195 -18.42 -18.45 -0.79
N LEU A 196 -18.27 -19.69 -1.22
CA LEU A 196 -19.00 -20.26 -2.37
C LEU A 196 -20.18 -21.09 -1.89
N VAL A 197 -21.31 -20.94 -2.56
CA VAL A 197 -22.48 -21.83 -2.44
C VAL A 197 -22.88 -22.24 -3.85
N ARG A 198 -22.82 -23.55 -4.14
CA ARG A 198 -23.23 -24.13 -5.44
C ARG A 198 -23.60 -25.60 -5.30
N VAL A 199 -24.27 -26.14 -6.30
CA VAL A 199 -24.34 -27.59 -6.52
C VAL A 199 -22.93 -28.08 -6.87
N SER A 200 -22.40 -28.99 -6.04
CA SER A 200 -21.02 -29.45 -6.17
C SER A 200 -20.87 -30.42 -7.36
N PRO A 201 -19.92 -30.18 -8.30
CA PRO A 201 -19.61 -31.14 -9.36
C PRO A 201 -18.90 -32.40 -8.84
N TYR A 202 -18.40 -32.36 -7.60
CA TYR A 202 -17.70 -33.49 -6.95
C TYR A 202 -18.62 -34.35 -6.06
N ASN A 203 -19.87 -33.96 -5.92
CA ASN A 203 -20.85 -34.71 -5.14
C ASN A 203 -21.78 -35.48 -6.05
N ALA A 204 -21.65 -36.80 -6.06
CA ALA A 204 -22.48 -37.70 -6.88
C ALA A 204 -24.00 -37.56 -6.66
N GLN A 205 -24.42 -37.03 -5.50
CA GLN A 205 -25.85 -36.82 -5.16
C GLN A 205 -26.34 -35.42 -5.59
N GLY A 206 -25.49 -34.57 -6.25
CA GLY A 206 -25.86 -33.23 -6.68
C GLY A 206 -26.28 -32.31 -5.51
N LYS A 207 -25.74 -32.51 -4.33
CA LYS A 207 -26.08 -31.69 -3.15
C LYS A 207 -25.43 -30.30 -3.25
N ARG A 208 -26.18 -29.29 -2.79
CA ARG A 208 -25.68 -27.94 -2.60
C ARG A 208 -24.64 -27.93 -1.47
N MET A 209 -23.44 -27.44 -1.78
CA MET A 209 -22.29 -27.39 -0.87
C MET A 209 -21.89 -25.96 -0.59
N THR A 210 -21.30 -25.76 0.57
CA THR A 210 -20.69 -24.46 0.95
C THR A 210 -19.21 -24.67 1.15
N SER A 211 -18.39 -23.87 0.48
CA SER A 211 -16.93 -23.88 0.57
C SER A 211 -16.38 -22.51 0.86
N PHE A 212 -15.23 -22.47 1.51
CA PHE A 212 -14.56 -21.23 1.88
C PHE A 212 -13.15 -21.19 1.32
N ALA A 213 -12.71 -20.00 0.97
CA ALA A 213 -11.32 -19.70 0.65
C ALA A 213 -10.93 -18.40 1.36
N SER A 214 -9.75 -18.38 1.96
CA SER A 214 -9.19 -17.15 2.54
C SER A 214 -8.29 -16.47 1.53
N VAL A 215 -8.42 -15.16 1.45
CA VAL A 215 -7.52 -14.28 0.69
C VAL A 215 -6.82 -13.37 1.68
N PHE A 216 -5.53 -13.24 1.52
CA PHE A 216 -4.73 -12.35 2.33
C PHE A 216 -3.78 -11.54 1.46
N VAL A 217 -3.86 -10.21 1.55
CA VAL A 217 -3.06 -9.26 0.77
C VAL A 217 -2.09 -8.56 1.69
N THR A 218 -0.81 -8.55 1.31
CA THR A 218 0.26 -7.86 2.03
C THR A 218 1.03 -6.96 1.08
N PRO A 219 1.48 -5.77 1.52
CA PRO A 219 2.37 -4.96 0.70
C PRO A 219 3.72 -5.69 0.52
N LEU A 220 4.30 -5.55 -0.65
CA LEU A 220 5.66 -6.00 -0.92
C LEU A 220 6.61 -4.90 -0.46
N ILE A 221 7.12 -5.04 0.76
CA ILE A 221 8.12 -4.12 1.29
C ILE A 221 9.45 -4.44 0.61
N ASP A 222 10.08 -3.44 0.00
CA ASP A 222 11.39 -3.58 -0.63
C ASP A 222 12.42 -4.14 0.36
N ASP A 223 13.17 -5.15 -0.09
CA ASP A 223 14.16 -5.86 0.74
C ASP A 223 15.48 -5.11 0.88
N SER A 224 15.67 -4.04 0.13
CA SER A 224 16.87 -3.23 0.20
C SER A 224 16.87 -2.35 1.46
N ILE A 225 17.48 -2.85 2.52
CA ILE A 225 17.80 -2.02 3.69
C ILE A 225 19.06 -1.25 3.34
N HIS A 226 18.91 -0.01 2.89
CA HIS A 226 20.03 0.91 2.76
C HIS A 226 20.28 1.57 4.12
N VAL A 227 21.48 1.37 4.65
CA VAL A 227 21.93 2.04 5.87
C VAL A 227 22.96 3.07 5.46
N GLU A 228 22.62 4.34 5.60
CA GLU A 228 23.57 5.43 5.47
C GLU A 228 23.98 5.93 6.86
N ILE A 229 25.27 6.06 7.08
CA ILE A 229 25.81 6.68 8.31
C ILE A 229 25.83 8.19 8.09
N ASP A 230 25.03 8.90 8.88
CA ASP A 230 25.08 10.35 8.92
C ASP A 230 26.35 10.81 9.65
N GLU A 231 27.33 11.26 8.90
CA GLU A 231 28.64 11.71 9.42
C GLU A 231 28.50 12.87 10.43
N SER A 232 27.42 13.64 10.38
CA SER A 232 27.18 14.71 11.35
C SER A 232 26.86 14.22 12.76
N LYS A 233 26.35 12.99 12.85
CA LYS A 233 25.97 12.31 14.10
C LYS A 233 27.06 11.36 14.60
N LEU A 234 28.18 11.26 13.88
CA LEU A 234 29.30 10.36 14.16
C LEU A 234 30.49 11.12 14.72
N SER A 235 30.88 10.80 15.95
CA SER A 235 32.10 11.32 16.58
C SER A 235 33.11 10.21 16.84
N TRP A 236 34.39 10.56 16.78
CA TRP A 236 35.50 9.63 16.92
C TRP A 236 36.36 10.00 18.11
N ASP A 237 36.55 9.06 19.04
CA ASP A 237 37.52 9.17 20.12
C ASP A 237 38.66 8.20 19.86
N TYR A 238 39.88 8.63 20.15
CA TYR A 238 41.06 7.82 20.04
C TYR A 238 41.64 7.57 21.43
N PHE A 239 42.04 6.34 21.70
CA PHE A 239 42.58 5.97 23.00
C PHE A 239 43.70 4.93 22.86
N ARG A 240 44.46 4.78 23.94
CA ARG A 240 45.54 3.78 24.01
C ARG A 240 44.95 2.43 24.31
N SER A 241 45.21 1.46 23.44
CA SER A 241 44.80 0.07 23.70
C SER A 241 45.57 -0.47 24.91
N SER A 242 44.86 -1.02 25.90
CA SER A 242 45.43 -1.70 27.05
C SER A 242 45.62 -3.18 26.70
N GLY A 243 46.87 -3.67 26.57
CA GLY A 243 47.15 -5.07 26.31
C GLY A 243 48.61 -5.42 26.58
N ALA A 244 48.93 -6.70 26.75
CA ALA A 244 50.27 -7.20 26.88
C ALA A 244 51.05 -7.03 25.57
N GLY A 245 51.92 -6.02 25.48
CA GLY A 245 52.71 -5.71 24.29
C GLY A 245 53.84 -4.77 24.59
N GLY A 246 54.83 -4.66 23.68
CA GLY A 246 56.06 -3.90 23.88
C GLY A 246 55.86 -2.37 23.95
N GLN A 247 56.95 -1.60 24.14
CA GLN A 247 56.94 -0.14 24.41
C GLN A 247 56.11 0.73 23.44
N ASN A 248 55.81 0.26 22.24
CA ASN A 248 55.03 1.02 21.26
C ASN A 248 53.51 1.03 21.56
N ILE A 249 52.96 -0.04 22.16
CA ILE A 249 51.50 -0.13 22.47
C ILE A 249 51.08 0.90 23.53
N ASN A 250 52.00 1.21 24.45
CA ASN A 250 51.73 2.16 25.52
C ASN A 250 51.96 3.63 25.14
N LYS A 251 52.47 3.92 23.93
CA LYS A 251 52.78 5.28 23.46
C LYS A 251 51.88 5.80 22.36
N VAL A 252 51.25 4.93 21.58
CA VAL A 252 50.44 5.31 20.40
C VAL A 252 48.98 5.00 20.65
N GLU A 253 48.12 5.96 20.34
CA GLU A 253 46.65 5.84 20.44
C GLU A 253 46.12 5.12 19.20
N THR A 254 46.13 3.78 19.24
CA THR A 254 45.67 2.93 18.14
C THR A 254 44.24 2.49 18.31
N GLY A 255 43.69 2.51 19.54
CA GLY A 255 42.28 2.22 19.81
C GLY A 255 41.36 3.34 19.29
N VAL A 256 40.26 2.94 18.69
CA VAL A 256 39.28 3.81 18.13
C VAL A 256 37.90 3.52 18.74
N ARG A 257 37.20 4.56 19.10
CA ARG A 257 35.83 4.53 19.60
C ARG A 257 34.96 5.41 18.71
N ALA A 258 33.97 4.82 18.08
CA ALA A 258 32.93 5.52 17.34
C ALA A 258 31.72 5.73 18.26
N ARG A 259 31.24 6.95 18.35
CA ARG A 259 29.98 7.30 19.01
C ARG A 259 29.01 7.80 17.95
N TYR A 260 27.87 7.15 17.83
CA TYR A 260 26.86 7.51 16.86
C TYR A 260 25.54 7.76 17.57
N MET A 261 24.96 8.95 17.33
CA MET A 261 23.65 9.31 17.85
C MET A 261 22.56 8.80 16.90
N TYR A 262 22.09 7.60 17.16
CA TYR A 262 20.98 7.01 16.39
C TYR A 262 19.65 7.63 16.81
N THR A 263 18.91 8.17 15.87
CA THR A 263 17.55 8.64 16.08
C THR A 263 16.60 7.67 15.41
N ASP A 264 15.69 7.08 16.16
CA ASP A 264 14.66 6.20 15.65
C ASP A 264 13.70 6.97 14.73
N PRO A 265 13.55 6.63 13.44
CA PRO A 265 12.70 7.37 12.52
C PRO A 265 11.20 7.24 12.82
N ASP A 266 10.77 6.18 13.54
CA ASP A 266 9.35 5.94 13.83
C ASP A 266 8.93 6.58 15.18
N THR A 267 9.82 6.58 16.19
CA THR A 267 9.52 7.09 17.56
C THR A 267 10.15 8.44 17.85
N GLY A 268 11.17 8.84 17.11
CA GLY A 268 11.97 10.02 17.37
C GLY A 268 12.91 9.89 18.60
N GLU A 269 12.95 8.73 19.25
CA GLU A 269 13.84 8.47 20.36
C GLU A 269 15.29 8.42 19.92
N THR A 270 16.18 9.02 20.70
CA THR A 270 17.62 9.08 20.42
C THR A 270 18.39 8.19 21.37
N GLU A 271 19.29 7.36 20.85
CA GLU A 271 20.20 6.54 21.64
C GLU A 271 21.64 6.67 21.15
N GLU A 272 22.60 6.56 22.04
CA GLU A 272 24.02 6.55 21.70
C GLU A 272 24.45 5.12 21.41
N ILE A 273 24.97 4.86 20.19
CA ILE A 273 25.61 3.61 19.82
C ILE A 273 27.12 3.81 19.94
N LEU A 274 27.75 3.00 20.80
CA LEU A 274 29.17 3.02 21.04
C LEU A 274 29.84 1.79 20.43
N VAL A 275 30.85 2.00 19.59
CA VAL A 275 31.64 0.92 18.96
C VAL A 275 33.10 1.14 19.24
N GLU A 276 33.74 0.20 19.87
CA GLU A 276 35.22 0.21 20.13
C GLU A 276 35.90 -0.82 19.28
N ASN A 277 37.07 -0.47 18.71
CA ASN A 277 37.91 -1.42 18.02
C ASN A 277 39.40 -1.17 18.35
N THR A 278 40.12 -2.26 18.72
CA THR A 278 41.51 -2.24 19.09
C THR A 278 42.29 -3.42 18.48
N GLU A 279 41.69 -4.11 17.50
CA GLU A 279 42.22 -5.36 16.92
C GLU A 279 43.52 -5.18 16.14
N ASP A 280 43.61 -4.07 15.42
CA ASP A 280 44.76 -3.80 14.55
C ASP A 280 45.76 -2.84 15.19
N ARG A 281 47.03 -2.96 14.71
CA ARG A 281 48.13 -2.06 15.13
C ARG A 281 48.04 -0.68 14.50
N LYS A 282 47.21 -0.49 13.48
CA LYS A 282 47.05 0.77 12.75
C LYS A 282 45.70 1.41 13.10
N GLN A 283 45.73 2.63 13.57
CA GLN A 283 44.56 3.40 13.92
C GLN A 283 43.52 3.50 12.76
N GLY A 284 43.97 3.69 11.50
CA GLY A 284 43.12 3.76 10.33
C GLY A 284 42.32 2.45 10.10
N GLN A 285 42.98 1.27 10.27
CA GLN A 285 42.27 -0.01 10.14
C GLN A 285 41.26 -0.23 11.26
N ASN A 286 41.57 0.17 12.49
CA ASN A 286 40.60 0.12 13.59
C ASN A 286 39.38 1.05 13.34
N LYS A 287 39.62 2.20 12.71
CA LYS A 287 38.56 3.11 12.32
C LYS A 287 37.62 2.51 11.25
N ASP A 288 38.19 1.91 10.21
CA ASP A 288 37.44 1.23 9.16
C ASP A 288 36.66 0.04 9.70
N ASN A 289 37.27 -0.74 10.60
CA ASN A 289 36.58 -1.86 11.25
C ASN A 289 35.46 -1.40 12.17
N ALA A 290 35.65 -0.35 12.98
CA ALA A 290 34.63 0.23 13.81
C ALA A 290 33.44 0.77 12.97
N ARG A 291 33.72 1.35 11.81
CA ARG A 291 32.67 1.80 10.86
C ARG A 291 31.85 0.63 10.35
N ARG A 292 32.48 -0.46 9.92
CA ARG A 292 31.78 -1.67 9.45
C ARG A 292 30.93 -2.30 10.54
N ILE A 293 31.41 -2.30 11.78
CA ILE A 293 30.64 -2.79 12.93
C ILE A 293 29.42 -1.91 13.17
N LEU A 294 29.58 -0.58 13.10
CA LEU A 294 28.46 0.38 13.23
C LEU A 294 27.43 0.15 12.12
N GLU A 295 27.86 0.01 10.86
CA GLU A 295 26.98 -0.30 9.71
C GLU A 295 26.17 -1.58 9.97
N SER A 296 26.85 -2.63 10.49
CA SER A 296 26.17 -3.90 10.83
C SER A 296 25.15 -3.76 11.96
N ILE A 297 25.43 -2.95 12.98
CA ILE A 297 24.48 -2.67 14.08
C ILE A 297 23.25 -1.92 13.55
N LEU A 298 23.45 -0.89 12.76
CA LEU A 298 22.36 -0.11 12.16
C LEU A 298 21.50 -0.98 11.20
N TYR A 299 22.16 -1.83 10.40
CA TYR A 299 21.46 -2.78 9.53
C TYR A 299 20.59 -3.75 10.34
N ASN A 300 21.13 -4.31 11.44
CA ASN A 300 20.36 -5.21 12.29
C ASN A 300 19.16 -4.51 12.94
N LYS A 301 19.30 -3.25 13.39
CA LYS A 301 18.18 -2.46 13.91
C LYS A 301 17.09 -2.21 12.86
N ALA A 302 17.48 -1.84 11.66
CA ALA A 302 16.55 -1.66 10.56
C ALA A 302 15.83 -2.98 10.18
N LEU A 303 16.56 -4.12 10.22
CA LEU A 303 16.01 -5.45 9.98
C LEU A 303 15.01 -5.88 11.07
N GLU A 304 15.30 -5.59 12.35
CA GLU A 304 14.38 -5.88 13.46
C GLU A 304 13.10 -5.10 13.33
N LYS A 305 13.15 -3.81 13.02
CA LYS A 305 11.98 -2.98 12.75
C LYS A 305 11.14 -3.52 11.60
N LYS A 306 11.79 -3.91 10.51
CA LYS A 306 11.11 -4.55 9.38
C LYS A 306 10.38 -5.81 9.81
N ARG A 307 11.04 -6.66 10.61
CA ARG A 307 10.43 -7.88 11.17
C ARG A 307 9.25 -7.57 12.11
N GLU A 308 9.31 -6.50 12.90
CA GLU A 308 8.19 -6.08 13.74
C GLU A 308 7.00 -5.60 12.93
N LYS A 309 7.23 -4.79 11.88
CA LYS A 309 6.18 -4.38 10.92
C LYS A 309 5.55 -5.62 10.26
N GLN A 310 6.35 -6.58 9.82
CA GLN A 310 5.86 -7.85 9.28
C GLN A 310 5.08 -8.68 10.31
N ARG A 311 5.54 -8.76 11.58
CA ARG A 311 4.80 -9.44 12.65
C ARG A 311 3.44 -8.83 12.92
N LYS A 312 3.32 -7.49 12.97
CA LYS A 312 2.04 -6.80 13.12
C LYS A 312 1.07 -7.17 12.00
N ILE A 313 1.57 -7.26 10.76
CA ILE A 313 0.80 -7.73 9.59
C ILE A 313 0.42 -9.21 9.75
N GLU A 314 1.32 -10.07 10.22
CA GLU A 314 1.03 -11.49 10.45
C GLU A 314 0.07 -11.76 11.61
N ASP A 315 0.12 -10.97 12.68
CA ASP A 315 -0.83 -11.07 13.80
C ASP A 315 -2.23 -10.61 13.40
N SER A 316 -2.36 -9.73 12.42
CA SER A 316 -3.66 -9.42 11.81
C SER A 316 -4.26 -10.62 11.05
N LYS A 317 -3.43 -11.55 10.52
CA LYS A 317 -3.89 -12.81 9.91
C LYS A 317 -4.64 -13.71 10.89
N LYS A 318 -4.18 -13.80 12.13
CA LYS A 318 -4.78 -14.67 13.16
C LYS A 318 -6.19 -14.24 13.56
N LYS A 319 -6.57 -12.98 13.27
CA LYS A 319 -7.92 -12.45 13.51
C LYS A 319 -8.91 -12.73 12.38
N ILE A 320 -8.46 -13.30 11.25
CA ILE A 320 -9.31 -13.68 10.12
C ILE A 320 -9.84 -15.12 10.36
N GLU A 321 -10.57 -15.31 11.45
CA GLU A 321 -11.30 -16.53 11.72
C GLU A 321 -12.68 -16.48 11.05
N TRP A 322 -13.41 -17.60 11.10
CA TRP A 322 -14.69 -17.89 10.44
C TRP A 322 -15.76 -16.78 10.46
N GLY A 323 -15.58 -15.72 11.28
CA GLY A 323 -16.44 -14.53 11.35
C GLY A 323 -16.16 -13.44 10.32
N SER A 324 -15.02 -13.47 9.63
CA SER A 324 -14.58 -12.40 8.69
C SER A 324 -14.97 -12.67 7.23
N GLN A 325 -16.17 -13.21 7.00
CA GLN A 325 -16.66 -13.43 5.65
C GLN A 325 -16.95 -12.10 4.97
N ILE A 326 -16.17 -11.76 3.93
CA ILE A 326 -16.32 -10.50 3.19
C ILE A 326 -17.31 -10.63 2.04
N ARG A 327 -17.30 -11.75 1.30
CA ARG A 327 -18.14 -11.91 0.11
C ARG A 327 -18.67 -13.32 -0.06
N SER A 328 -19.95 -13.42 -0.44
CA SER A 328 -20.63 -14.68 -0.75
C SER A 328 -20.95 -14.77 -2.23
N TYR A 329 -20.62 -15.89 -2.83
CA TYR A 329 -20.87 -16.25 -4.22
C TYR A 329 -21.89 -17.39 -4.23
N VAL A 330 -23.13 -17.09 -4.59
CA VAL A 330 -24.21 -18.06 -4.66
C VAL A 330 -24.53 -18.28 -6.12
N LEU A 331 -23.96 -19.35 -6.72
CA LEU A 331 -24.04 -19.56 -8.16
C LEU A 331 -25.44 -19.97 -8.60
N ASP A 332 -26.11 -20.79 -7.81
CA ASP A 332 -27.45 -21.27 -8.12
C ASP A 332 -28.49 -20.13 -8.15
N ASP A 333 -28.32 -19.12 -7.30
CA ASP A 333 -29.17 -17.93 -7.23
C ASP A 333 -28.63 -16.77 -8.10
N SER A 334 -27.59 -17.03 -8.91
CA SER A 334 -26.91 -16.02 -9.75
C SER A 334 -26.58 -14.74 -9.00
N ARG A 335 -26.05 -14.84 -7.78
CA ARG A 335 -25.83 -13.70 -6.90
C ARG A 335 -24.44 -13.71 -6.25
N VAL A 336 -23.76 -12.57 -6.30
CA VAL A 336 -22.57 -12.28 -5.49
C VAL A 336 -22.88 -11.09 -4.60
N LYS A 337 -22.65 -11.20 -3.28
CA LYS A 337 -22.91 -10.13 -2.30
C LYS A 337 -21.66 -9.88 -1.45
N ASP A 338 -21.21 -8.64 -1.40
CA ASP A 338 -20.25 -8.18 -0.41
C ASP A 338 -21.00 -7.79 0.88
N HIS A 339 -20.58 -8.38 2.01
CA HIS A 339 -21.27 -8.20 3.30
C HIS A 339 -20.90 -6.90 3.99
N ARG A 340 -19.76 -6.29 3.62
CA ARG A 340 -19.24 -5.06 4.22
C ARG A 340 -19.92 -3.82 3.64
N THR A 341 -20.10 -3.82 2.30
CA THR A 341 -20.68 -2.69 1.56
C THR A 341 -22.16 -2.89 1.22
N GLY A 342 -22.66 -4.13 1.34
CA GLY A 342 -23.99 -4.49 0.93
C GLY A 342 -24.19 -4.61 -0.58
N ILE A 343 -23.18 -4.35 -1.38
CA ILE A 343 -23.26 -4.39 -2.86
C ILE A 343 -23.52 -5.81 -3.35
N VAL A 344 -24.39 -5.90 -4.34
CA VAL A 344 -24.81 -7.14 -4.99
C VAL A 344 -24.54 -7.07 -6.49
N SER A 345 -24.04 -8.18 -7.04
CA SER A 345 -23.98 -8.44 -8.48
C SER A 345 -24.83 -9.67 -8.79
N ASN A 346 -25.68 -9.55 -9.83
CA ASN A 346 -26.52 -10.65 -10.30
C ASN A 346 -25.85 -11.47 -11.41
N ASN A 347 -24.57 -11.22 -11.68
CA ASN A 347 -23.78 -11.96 -12.66
C ASN A 347 -22.50 -12.52 -12.03
N PRO A 348 -22.57 -13.70 -11.36
CA PRO A 348 -21.40 -14.33 -10.77
C PRO A 348 -20.28 -14.64 -11.78
N THR A 349 -20.65 -14.95 -13.02
CA THR A 349 -19.67 -15.28 -14.07
C THR A 349 -18.79 -14.09 -14.40
N GLU A 350 -19.35 -12.89 -14.51
CA GLU A 350 -18.55 -11.68 -14.72
C GLU A 350 -17.61 -11.41 -13.57
N VAL A 351 -18.08 -11.56 -12.32
CA VAL A 351 -17.25 -11.38 -11.12
C VAL A 351 -16.11 -12.39 -11.10
N LEU A 352 -16.37 -13.67 -11.35
CA LEU A 352 -15.37 -14.72 -11.41
C LEU A 352 -14.40 -14.58 -12.61
N ASN A 353 -14.77 -13.81 -13.61
CA ASN A 353 -13.92 -13.41 -14.72
C ASN A 353 -13.17 -12.08 -14.47
N GLY A 354 -13.11 -11.61 -13.22
CA GLY A 354 -12.25 -10.50 -12.80
C GLY A 354 -12.92 -9.12 -12.78
N LYS A 355 -14.25 -8.98 -13.00
CA LYS A 355 -14.94 -7.70 -12.85
C LYS A 355 -15.23 -7.40 -11.37
N LEU A 356 -14.19 -6.96 -10.64
CA LEU A 356 -14.25 -6.69 -9.20
C LEU A 356 -14.39 -5.21 -8.83
N ASP A 357 -14.20 -4.30 -9.78
CA ASP A 357 -14.14 -2.84 -9.55
C ASP A 357 -15.31 -2.35 -8.69
N LYS A 358 -16.54 -2.80 -9.00
CA LYS A 358 -17.74 -2.44 -8.26
C LYS A 358 -17.66 -2.73 -6.75
N PHE A 359 -16.99 -3.81 -6.36
CA PHE A 359 -16.83 -4.21 -4.96
C PHE A 359 -15.65 -3.50 -4.31
N ILE A 360 -14.53 -3.40 -5.05
CA ILE A 360 -13.31 -2.76 -4.61
C ILE A 360 -13.53 -1.27 -4.41
N ASP A 361 -14.21 -0.59 -5.36
CA ASP A 361 -14.45 0.85 -5.30
C ASP A 361 -15.46 1.26 -4.23
N ALA A 362 -16.39 0.39 -3.93
CA ALA A 362 -17.39 0.67 -2.90
C ALA A 362 -16.89 0.47 -1.48
N TYR A 363 -15.77 -0.21 -1.29
CA TYR A 363 -15.19 -0.40 0.02
C TYR A 363 -14.40 0.86 0.41
N LYS A 364 -15.02 1.71 1.24
CA LYS A 364 -14.38 2.85 1.89
C LYS A 364 -13.69 2.34 3.16
N MET A 365 -12.37 2.44 3.21
CA MET A 365 -11.65 2.22 4.47
C MET A 365 -11.71 3.47 5.33
#